data_5929a5586e46d8ee5e62efe8778ee89b
#
_entry.id   5929a5586e46d8ee5e62efe8778ee89b
#
_cell.length_a   1.000
_cell.length_b   1.000
_cell.length_c   1.000
_cell.angle_alpha   90.00
_cell.angle_beta   90.00
_cell.angle_gamma   90.00
#
_symmetry.space_group_name_H-M   'P 1'
#
loop_
_entity.id
_entity.type
_entity.pdbx_description
1 polymer ?
#
loop_
_entity_poly.entity_id
_entity_poly.type
_entity_poly.pdbx_seq_one_letter_code
_entity_poly.pdbx_strand_id
1 'polypeptide(L)'
;MLSRRSLAAATLALALAIHPGLAAQAQQEDVFGAEIALPEKTIVYLQGTGSWDTAYETVVEAFKTVHEYIDKRGLKPDGDAMMIYTGADDTGFDYRAAVPVMGPFDNPPKGDIAVGTSPTGKAYKFIHRGTYDGMENLYEAITNFFDEKNLEPGDLFIERYVTDPRTTPEDELVIEVVFPVRSEGPVDAPKAPDPLPTPDETQPKPQ
;
A
#
# COMPACT_ATOMS: atom_id res chain seq x y z
N MET A 1 -33.57 77.59 24.49
CA MET A 1 -33.13 77.11 23.18
C MET A 1 -32.44 75.73 23.44
N LEU A 2 -33.18 74.68 23.21
CA LEU A 2 -32.66 73.27 23.44
C LEU A 2 -32.23 72.66 22.12
N SER A 3 -30.97 72.26 22.00
CA SER A 3 -30.45 71.51 20.87
C SER A 3 -30.46 70.04 21.20
N ARG A 4 -31.23 69.27 20.45
CA ARG A 4 -31.29 67.81 20.54
C ARG A 4 -30.13 67.21 19.70
N ARG A 5 -29.24 66.46 20.32
CA ARG A 5 -28.24 65.65 19.63
C ARG A 5 -28.75 64.22 19.52
N SER A 6 -29.01 63.76 18.30
CA SER A 6 -29.40 62.39 17.97
C SER A 6 -28.15 61.52 17.97
N LEU A 7 -28.10 60.50 18.81
CA LEU A 7 -27.15 59.37 18.73
C LEU A 7 -27.66 58.36 17.68
N ALA A 8 -26.91 58.16 16.62
CA ALA A 8 -27.08 57.04 15.71
C ALA A 8 -26.27 55.83 16.22
N ALA A 9 -26.96 54.78 16.63
CA ALA A 9 -26.35 53.49 16.97
C ALA A 9 -26.10 52.72 15.68
N ALA A 10 -24.81 52.47 15.35
CA ALA A 10 -24.42 51.57 14.27
C ALA A 10 -24.32 50.14 14.81
N THR A 11 -25.26 49.29 14.46
CA THR A 11 -25.22 47.85 14.69
C THR A 11 -24.33 47.14 13.67
N LEU A 12 -23.16 46.68 14.09
CA LEU A 12 -22.25 45.89 13.28
C LEU A 12 -22.72 44.42 13.29
N ALA A 13 -23.35 43.98 12.20
CA ALA A 13 -23.73 42.57 12.02
C ALA A 13 -22.50 41.77 11.54
N LEU A 14 -21.93 40.96 12.44
CA LEU A 14 -20.87 40.00 12.12
C LEU A 14 -21.49 38.77 11.43
N ALA A 15 -21.41 38.72 10.09
CA ALA A 15 -21.81 37.52 9.35
C ALA A 15 -20.75 36.42 9.50
N LEU A 16 -21.08 35.37 10.29
CA LEU A 16 -20.28 34.16 10.36
C LEU A 16 -20.50 33.36 9.06
N ALA A 17 -19.51 33.39 8.16
CA ALA A 17 -19.50 32.53 6.98
C ALA A 17 -19.18 31.10 7.42
N ILE A 18 -20.19 30.25 7.53
CA ILE A 18 -20.04 28.81 7.72
C ILE A 18 -19.58 28.23 6.39
N HIS A 19 -18.33 27.75 6.33
CA HIS A 19 -17.80 27.05 5.18
C HIS A 19 -18.19 25.56 5.30
N PRO A 20 -19.07 25.00 4.44
CA PRO A 20 -19.45 23.58 4.49
C PRO A 20 -18.47 22.75 3.64
N GLY A 21 -17.19 22.74 3.99
CA GLY A 21 -16.19 22.08 3.17
C GLY A 21 -15.25 21.11 3.91
N LEU A 22 -15.26 21.08 5.23
CA LEU A 22 -14.28 20.27 6.01
C LEU A 22 -14.85 19.01 6.67
N ALA A 23 -16.14 18.73 6.54
CA ALA A 23 -16.74 17.60 7.27
C ALA A 23 -16.90 16.30 6.44
N ALA A 24 -16.54 16.30 5.16
CA ALA A 24 -16.82 15.16 4.27
C ALA A 24 -15.65 14.17 4.10
N GLN A 25 -14.47 14.44 4.62
CA GLN A 25 -13.30 13.57 4.45
C GLN A 25 -13.01 12.60 5.60
N ALA A 26 -13.64 12.76 6.76
CA ALA A 26 -13.33 11.97 7.95
C ALA A 26 -14.12 10.64 8.10
N GLN A 27 -15.08 10.33 7.22
CA GLN A 27 -15.95 9.16 7.36
C GLN A 27 -15.68 8.03 6.37
N GLN A 28 -14.69 8.14 5.51
CA GLN A 28 -14.39 7.11 4.50
C GLN A 28 -13.29 6.12 4.95
N GLU A 29 -12.71 6.30 6.14
CA GLU A 29 -11.50 5.57 6.56
C GLU A 29 -11.76 4.18 7.17
N ASP A 30 -12.94 3.92 7.72
CA ASP A 30 -13.23 2.67 8.44
C ASP A 30 -14.24 1.73 7.74
N VAL A 31 -14.49 1.90 6.45
CA VAL A 31 -15.36 0.97 5.71
C VAL A 31 -14.57 -0.31 5.43
N PHE A 32 -15.06 -1.44 5.96
CA PHE A 32 -14.50 -2.77 5.68
C PHE A 32 -14.60 -3.07 4.18
N GLY A 33 -13.46 -3.36 3.54
CA GLY A 33 -13.40 -3.56 2.10
C GLY A 33 -13.63 -2.29 1.27
N ALA A 34 -13.13 -1.14 1.75
CA ALA A 34 -13.18 0.10 0.98
C ALA A 34 -12.36 -0.02 -0.31
N GLU A 35 -12.99 0.31 -1.43
CA GLU A 35 -12.28 0.38 -2.72
C GLU A 35 -11.39 1.62 -2.76
N ILE A 36 -10.11 1.43 -3.10
CA ILE A 36 -9.11 2.49 -3.20
C ILE A 36 -8.32 2.38 -4.50
N ALA A 37 -7.64 3.47 -4.87
CA ALA A 37 -6.64 3.47 -5.92
C ALA A 37 -5.25 3.62 -5.29
N LEU A 38 -4.33 2.72 -5.64
CA LEU A 38 -2.94 2.79 -5.20
C LEU A 38 -2.15 3.65 -6.19
N PRO A 39 -1.60 4.80 -5.76
CA PRO A 39 -0.70 5.58 -6.58
C PRO A 39 0.68 4.92 -6.65
N GLU A 40 1.39 5.12 -7.77
CA GLU A 40 2.77 4.74 -7.86
C GLU A 40 3.65 5.59 -6.95
N LYS A 41 4.51 4.94 -6.17
CA LYS A 41 5.53 5.59 -5.36
C LYS A 41 6.88 4.93 -5.57
N THR A 42 7.95 5.72 -5.50
CA THR A 42 9.30 5.17 -5.40
C THR A 42 9.49 4.59 -4.01
N ILE A 43 9.96 3.36 -3.91
CA ILE A 43 10.21 2.67 -2.64
C ILE A 43 11.67 2.24 -2.52
N VAL A 44 12.19 2.32 -1.31
CA VAL A 44 13.38 1.58 -0.87
C VAL A 44 12.88 0.32 -0.17
N TYR A 45 13.42 -0.84 -0.52
CA TYR A 45 12.95 -2.09 0.05
C TYR A 45 14.07 -3.09 0.29
N LEU A 46 13.86 -3.95 1.29
CA LEU A 46 14.57 -5.19 1.56
C LEU A 46 13.71 -6.36 1.09
N GLN A 47 14.28 -7.28 0.32
CA GLN A 47 13.59 -8.52 -0.07
C GLN A 47 14.06 -9.67 0.81
N GLY A 48 13.13 -10.53 1.23
CA GLY A 48 13.43 -11.68 2.06
C GLY A 48 12.32 -12.71 2.07
N THR A 49 12.52 -13.73 2.88
CA THR A 49 11.56 -14.79 3.21
C THR A 49 11.36 -14.84 4.72
N GLY A 50 10.18 -15.25 5.18
CA GLY A 50 9.85 -15.38 6.59
C GLY A 50 8.99 -16.59 6.87
N SER A 51 8.95 -17.03 8.14
CA SER A 51 8.01 -18.03 8.64
C SER A 51 6.85 -17.33 9.33
N TRP A 52 5.66 -17.91 9.26
CA TRP A 52 4.48 -17.40 9.98
C TRP A 52 4.67 -17.40 11.49
N ASP A 53 5.43 -18.38 12.04
CA ASP A 53 5.72 -18.47 13.47
C ASP A 53 6.48 -17.24 14.04
N THR A 54 7.18 -16.51 13.19
CA THR A 54 8.01 -15.35 13.55
C THR A 54 7.71 -14.14 12.64
N ALA A 55 6.47 -14.05 12.17
CA ALA A 55 6.09 -13.03 11.18
C ALA A 55 6.27 -11.61 11.73
N TYR A 56 5.81 -11.33 12.94
CA TYR A 56 5.91 -10.00 13.54
C TYR A 56 7.36 -9.57 13.77
N GLU A 57 8.19 -10.45 14.31
CA GLU A 57 9.62 -10.18 14.50
C GLU A 57 10.32 -9.92 13.15
N THR A 58 9.94 -10.69 12.13
CA THR A 58 10.45 -10.49 10.76
C THR A 58 10.10 -9.11 10.23
N VAL A 59 8.86 -8.64 10.43
CA VAL A 59 8.40 -7.31 10.05
C VAL A 59 9.23 -6.24 10.74
N VAL A 60 9.35 -6.31 12.07
CA VAL A 60 10.07 -5.30 12.87
C VAL A 60 11.53 -5.19 12.45
N GLU A 61 12.24 -6.32 12.29
CA GLU A 61 13.67 -6.31 11.94
C GLU A 61 13.89 -5.88 10.49
N ALA A 62 13.02 -6.27 9.57
CA ALA A 62 13.09 -5.85 8.18
C ALA A 62 12.89 -4.33 8.06
N PHE A 63 11.89 -3.75 8.74
CA PHE A 63 11.71 -2.29 8.73
C PHE A 63 12.86 -1.55 9.40
N LYS A 64 13.42 -2.09 10.48
CA LYS A 64 14.60 -1.50 11.10
C LYS A 64 15.75 -1.40 10.09
N THR A 65 16.02 -2.48 9.35
CA THR A 65 17.07 -2.50 8.33
C THR A 65 16.84 -1.46 7.22
N VAL A 66 15.60 -1.35 6.73
CA VAL A 66 15.27 -0.37 5.67
C VAL A 66 15.39 1.06 6.19
N HIS A 67 14.88 1.34 7.39
CA HIS A 67 14.95 2.69 7.97
C HIS A 67 16.40 3.10 8.28
N GLU A 68 17.24 2.20 8.80
CA GLU A 68 18.67 2.48 8.99
C GLU A 68 19.36 2.87 7.68
N TYR A 69 19.00 2.22 6.57
CA TYR A 69 19.51 2.60 5.27
C TYR A 69 19.02 4.00 4.85
N ILE A 70 17.73 4.29 5.00
CA ILE A 70 17.11 5.57 4.69
C ILE A 70 17.80 6.70 5.47
N ASP A 71 18.00 6.51 6.77
CA ASP A 71 18.65 7.49 7.67
C ASP A 71 20.12 7.72 7.25
N LYS A 72 20.90 6.65 7.02
CA LYS A 72 22.30 6.74 6.56
C LYS A 72 22.44 7.48 5.23
N ARG A 73 21.42 7.44 4.39
CA ARG A 73 21.40 8.09 3.07
C ARG A 73 20.78 9.48 3.09
N GLY A 74 20.20 9.90 4.21
CA GLY A 74 19.48 11.15 4.34
C GLY A 74 18.25 11.24 3.43
N LEU A 75 17.62 10.10 3.10
CA LEU A 75 16.40 10.04 2.31
C LEU A 75 15.21 10.47 3.16
N LYS A 76 14.17 11.00 2.50
CA LYS A 76 12.95 11.43 3.19
C LYS A 76 11.83 10.43 2.92
N PRO A 77 11.26 9.78 3.96
CA PRO A 77 10.05 8.99 3.81
C PRO A 77 8.89 9.82 3.21
N ASP A 78 8.09 9.18 2.36
CA ASP A 78 6.91 9.74 1.69
C ASP A 78 5.68 8.84 1.90
N GLY A 79 5.51 8.32 3.08
CA GLY A 79 4.39 7.47 3.47
C GLY A 79 4.78 6.39 4.45
N ASP A 80 3.78 5.57 4.81
CA ASP A 80 3.91 4.51 5.78
C ASP A 80 4.77 3.35 5.26
N ALA A 81 5.47 2.67 6.16
CA ALA A 81 6.17 1.43 5.83
C ALA A 81 5.17 0.35 5.44
N MET A 82 5.57 -0.54 4.54
CA MET A 82 4.72 -1.62 4.06
C MET A 82 5.47 -2.93 3.86
N MET A 83 4.84 -4.04 4.27
CA MET A 83 5.21 -5.38 3.82
C MET A 83 4.40 -5.69 2.57
N ILE A 84 5.08 -6.00 1.49
CA ILE A 84 4.49 -6.46 0.22
C ILE A 84 4.77 -7.95 0.14
N TYR A 85 3.76 -8.76 0.37
CA TYR A 85 3.84 -10.22 0.28
C TYR A 85 3.74 -10.63 -1.18
N THR A 86 4.77 -11.26 -1.71
CA THR A 86 4.88 -11.65 -3.12
C THR A 86 4.73 -13.14 -3.35
N GLY A 87 4.66 -13.90 -2.28
CA GLY A 87 4.38 -15.32 -2.23
C GLY A 87 4.05 -15.71 -0.80
N ALA A 88 3.11 -16.64 -0.62
CA ALA A 88 2.73 -17.16 0.69
C ALA A 88 2.22 -18.60 0.55
N ASP A 89 2.59 -19.46 1.50
CA ASP A 89 2.10 -20.82 1.65
C ASP A 89 1.89 -21.16 3.14
N ASP A 90 1.56 -22.41 3.44
CA ASP A 90 1.31 -22.85 4.81
C ASP A 90 2.53 -22.74 5.75
N THR A 91 3.73 -22.57 5.22
CA THR A 91 4.98 -22.58 5.99
C THR A 91 5.60 -21.21 6.14
N GLY A 92 5.31 -20.26 5.24
CA GLY A 92 5.90 -18.95 5.28
C GLY A 92 5.57 -18.08 4.07
N PHE A 93 6.38 -17.07 3.90
CA PHE A 93 6.11 -16.03 2.91
C PHE A 93 7.38 -15.43 2.31
N ASP A 94 7.25 -14.97 1.07
CA ASP A 94 8.21 -14.09 0.41
C ASP A 94 7.72 -12.64 0.52
N TYR A 95 8.64 -11.73 0.85
CA TYR A 95 8.25 -10.34 1.08
C TYR A 95 9.22 -9.31 0.50
N ARG A 96 8.71 -8.08 0.37
CA ARG A 96 9.49 -6.85 0.27
C ARG A 96 9.06 -5.93 1.42
N ALA A 97 9.94 -5.74 2.39
CA ALA A 97 9.75 -4.70 3.41
C ALA A 97 10.16 -3.36 2.79
N ALA A 98 9.23 -2.44 2.62
CA ALA A 98 9.40 -1.25 1.81
C ALA A 98 8.99 0.02 2.55
N VAL A 99 9.68 1.12 2.25
CA VAL A 99 9.30 2.46 2.70
C VAL A 99 9.26 3.37 1.47
N PRO A 100 8.13 4.04 1.21
CA PRO A 100 8.06 5.08 0.18
C PRO A 100 9.00 6.23 0.52
N VAL A 101 9.69 6.76 -0.48
CA VAL A 101 10.66 7.83 -0.29
C VAL A 101 10.59 8.84 -1.43
N MET A 102 10.93 10.09 -1.11
CA MET A 102 11.12 11.10 -2.14
C MET A 102 12.46 10.85 -2.85
N GLY A 103 12.42 10.70 -4.18
CA GLY A 103 13.62 10.57 -5.04
C GLY A 103 14.05 11.90 -5.65
N PRO A 104 15.18 12.03 -6.35
CA PRO A 104 15.86 11.01 -7.12
C PRO A 104 16.98 10.27 -6.38
N PHE A 105 17.43 9.13 -6.95
CA PHE A 105 18.52 8.32 -6.40
C PHE A 105 19.75 8.43 -7.30
N ASP A 106 20.70 9.27 -6.92
CA ASP A 106 21.94 9.45 -7.69
C ASP A 106 22.85 8.22 -7.63
N ASN A 107 22.71 7.41 -6.58
CA ASN A 107 23.48 6.19 -6.38
C ASN A 107 22.56 5.07 -5.87
N PRO A 108 22.13 4.14 -6.73
CA PRO A 108 21.29 3.03 -6.29
C PRO A 108 22.00 2.20 -5.21
N PRO A 109 21.24 1.61 -4.27
CA PRO A 109 21.81 0.75 -3.23
C PRO A 109 22.56 -0.44 -3.83
N LYS A 110 23.48 -0.98 -3.02
CA LYS A 110 24.19 -2.23 -3.33
C LYS A 110 23.95 -3.20 -2.18
N GLY A 111 23.75 -4.48 -2.49
CA GLY A 111 23.44 -5.52 -1.51
C GLY A 111 21.95 -5.83 -1.46
N ASP A 112 21.43 -6.11 -0.27
CA ASP A 112 20.08 -6.63 -0.06
C ASP A 112 18.98 -5.55 -0.16
N ILE A 113 19.37 -4.29 -0.07
CA ILE A 113 18.45 -3.15 -0.26
C ILE A 113 18.38 -2.80 -1.75
N ALA A 114 17.17 -2.58 -2.24
CA ALA A 114 16.92 -2.16 -3.61
C ALA A 114 15.98 -0.94 -3.66
N VAL A 115 15.91 -0.32 -4.83
CA VAL A 115 14.94 0.75 -5.16
C VAL A 115 14.04 0.25 -6.26
N GLY A 116 12.78 0.55 -6.16
CA GLY A 116 11.77 0.18 -7.15
C GLY A 116 10.52 1.04 -7.04
N THR A 117 9.42 0.53 -7.58
CA THR A 117 8.10 1.16 -7.49
C THR A 117 7.16 0.31 -6.65
N SER A 118 6.25 0.98 -5.93
CA SER A 118 5.18 0.32 -5.19
C SER A 118 4.14 -0.31 -6.13
N PRO A 119 3.36 -1.31 -5.68
CA PRO A 119 2.19 -1.77 -6.41
C PRO A 119 1.20 -0.62 -6.67
N THR A 120 0.50 -0.69 -7.80
CA THR A 120 -0.43 0.35 -8.27
C THR A 120 -1.76 -0.24 -8.69
N GLY A 121 -2.77 0.60 -8.86
CA GLY A 121 -4.05 0.22 -9.43
C GLY A 121 -5.19 0.15 -8.42
N LYS A 122 -6.29 -0.47 -8.82
CA LYS A 122 -7.46 -0.67 -7.97
C LYS A 122 -7.17 -1.71 -6.89
N ALA A 123 -7.60 -1.44 -5.66
CA ALA A 123 -7.41 -2.33 -4.52
C ALA A 123 -8.58 -2.23 -3.53
N TYR A 124 -8.70 -3.21 -2.64
CA TYR A 124 -9.58 -3.19 -1.48
C TYR A 124 -8.75 -3.06 -0.21
N LYS A 125 -9.21 -2.19 0.70
CA LYS A 125 -8.54 -1.86 1.95
C LYS A 125 -9.34 -2.37 3.13
N PHE A 126 -8.64 -2.96 4.10
CA PHE A 126 -9.17 -3.44 5.37
C PHE A 126 -8.28 -2.90 6.49
N ILE A 127 -8.83 -2.65 7.67
CA ILE A 127 -8.08 -2.06 8.79
C ILE A 127 -8.05 -3.03 9.96
N HIS A 128 -6.85 -3.36 10.42
CA HIS A 128 -6.58 -4.04 11.67
C HIS A 128 -6.23 -3.04 12.77
N ARG A 129 -6.71 -3.28 13.99
CA ARG A 129 -6.34 -2.53 15.19
C ARG A 129 -6.11 -3.50 16.34
N GLY A 130 -4.96 -3.39 17.00
CA GLY A 130 -4.57 -4.26 18.11
C GLY A 130 -3.38 -5.15 17.80
N THR A 131 -3.23 -6.24 18.55
CA THR A 131 -2.07 -7.14 18.45
C THR A 131 -1.98 -7.81 17.09
N TYR A 132 -0.75 -8.10 16.66
CA TYR A 132 -0.49 -8.77 15.39
C TYR A 132 -1.18 -10.15 15.31
N ASP A 133 -1.25 -10.89 16.41
CA ASP A 133 -1.97 -12.18 16.48
C ASP A 133 -3.45 -12.06 16.07
N GLY A 134 -4.06 -10.88 16.24
CA GLY A 134 -5.43 -10.62 15.80
C GLY A 134 -5.64 -10.57 14.28
N MET A 135 -4.56 -10.53 13.51
CA MET A 135 -4.60 -10.47 12.03
C MET A 135 -5.25 -11.72 11.42
N GLU A 136 -5.14 -12.89 12.06
CA GLU A 136 -5.76 -14.14 11.57
C GLU A 136 -7.27 -13.97 11.34
N ASN A 137 -7.98 -13.40 12.32
CA ASN A 137 -9.42 -13.16 12.20
C ASN A 137 -9.74 -12.15 11.08
N LEU A 138 -8.87 -11.16 10.86
CA LEU A 138 -9.05 -10.22 9.77
C LEU A 138 -8.88 -10.92 8.42
N TYR A 139 -7.87 -11.76 8.25
CA TYR A 139 -7.64 -12.49 6.99
C TYR A 139 -8.79 -13.46 6.67
N GLU A 140 -9.37 -14.14 7.67
CA GLU A 140 -10.58 -14.94 7.49
C GLU A 140 -11.75 -14.08 6.97
N ALA A 141 -11.98 -12.92 7.60
CA ALA A 141 -13.04 -11.99 7.17
C ALA A 141 -12.80 -11.43 5.75
N ILE A 142 -11.54 -11.19 5.39
CA ILE A 142 -11.16 -10.74 4.03
C ILE A 142 -11.46 -11.83 3.01
N THR A 143 -11.12 -13.08 3.29
CA THR A 143 -11.41 -14.22 2.40
C THR A 143 -12.91 -14.31 2.14
N ASN A 144 -13.74 -14.26 3.19
CA ASN A 144 -15.19 -14.26 3.06
C ASN A 144 -15.71 -13.08 2.24
N PHE A 145 -15.14 -11.88 2.41
CA PHE A 145 -15.51 -10.69 1.63
C PHE A 145 -15.26 -10.89 0.13
N PHE A 146 -14.12 -11.43 -0.25
CA PHE A 146 -13.78 -11.69 -1.64
C PHE A 146 -14.72 -12.72 -2.27
N ASP A 147 -15.02 -13.81 -1.54
CA ASP A 147 -15.94 -14.86 -1.97
C ASP A 147 -17.38 -14.32 -2.17
N GLU A 148 -17.90 -13.57 -1.21
CA GLU A 148 -19.24 -12.96 -1.29
C GLU A 148 -19.39 -11.96 -2.44
N LYS A 149 -18.31 -11.26 -2.78
CA LYS A 149 -18.28 -10.26 -3.85
C LYS A 149 -17.92 -10.85 -5.21
N ASN A 150 -17.56 -12.15 -5.27
CA ASN A 150 -17.01 -12.80 -6.47
C ASN A 150 -15.83 -12.00 -7.06
N LEU A 151 -14.92 -11.54 -6.20
CA LEU A 151 -13.73 -10.81 -6.59
C LEU A 151 -12.52 -11.74 -6.53
N GLU A 152 -11.60 -11.55 -7.48
CA GLU A 152 -10.32 -12.27 -7.47
C GLU A 152 -9.22 -11.34 -6.93
N PRO A 153 -8.57 -11.67 -5.79
CA PRO A 153 -7.40 -10.94 -5.33
C PRO A 153 -6.26 -11.09 -6.35
N GLY A 154 -5.38 -10.10 -6.38
CA GLY A 154 -4.13 -10.18 -7.14
C GLY A 154 -3.15 -11.20 -6.56
N ASP A 155 -1.99 -11.34 -7.23
CA ASP A 155 -0.95 -12.30 -6.84
C ASP A 155 -0.12 -11.84 -5.63
N LEU A 156 -0.41 -10.66 -5.10
CA LEU A 156 0.26 -10.08 -3.94
C LEU A 156 -0.74 -9.37 -3.03
N PHE A 157 -0.38 -9.19 -1.77
CA PHE A 157 -1.09 -8.31 -0.85
C PHE A 157 -0.10 -7.46 -0.05
N ILE A 158 -0.60 -6.41 0.60
CA ILE A 158 0.21 -5.41 1.27
C ILE A 158 -0.34 -5.20 2.69
N GLU A 159 0.54 -5.24 3.68
CA GLU A 159 0.27 -4.68 5.01
C GLU A 159 0.96 -3.32 5.10
N ARG A 160 0.19 -2.25 5.20
CA ARG A 160 0.68 -0.90 5.39
C ARG A 160 0.58 -0.52 6.87
N TYR A 161 1.70 -0.24 7.49
CA TYR A 161 1.80 0.04 8.92
C TYR A 161 1.58 1.52 9.18
N VAL A 162 0.34 1.89 9.49
CA VAL A 162 -0.05 3.29 9.82
C VAL A 162 0.63 3.74 11.10
N THR A 163 0.78 2.84 12.07
CA THR A 163 1.63 3.02 13.25
C THR A 163 2.95 2.29 13.05
N ASP A 164 4.05 2.88 13.51
CA ASP A 164 5.38 2.29 13.36
C ASP A 164 5.55 1.08 14.31
N PRO A 165 5.63 -0.16 13.80
CA PRO A 165 5.69 -1.36 14.65
C PRO A 165 6.99 -1.48 15.45
N ARG A 166 8.01 -0.67 15.14
CA ARG A 166 9.29 -0.65 15.85
C ARG A 166 9.19 0.11 17.19
N THR A 167 8.18 0.95 17.35
CA THR A 167 8.04 1.88 18.50
C THR A 167 6.66 1.88 19.12
N THR A 168 5.63 1.39 18.42
CA THR A 168 4.26 1.32 18.91
C THR A 168 4.07 0.03 19.72
N PRO A 169 3.43 0.07 20.90
CA PRO A 169 2.99 -1.13 21.59
C PRO A 169 2.13 -2.01 20.67
N GLU A 170 2.28 -3.31 20.78
CA GLU A 170 1.63 -4.25 19.86
C GLU A 170 0.08 -4.17 19.90
N ASP A 171 -0.48 -3.92 21.07
CA ASP A 171 -1.92 -3.73 21.29
C ASP A 171 -2.47 -2.39 20.77
N GLU A 172 -1.60 -1.48 20.35
CA GLU A 172 -1.94 -0.18 19.74
C GLU A 172 -1.64 -0.12 18.23
N LEU A 173 -1.27 -1.25 17.62
CA LEU A 173 -0.98 -1.29 16.18
C LEU A 173 -2.21 -0.93 15.34
N VAL A 174 -1.96 -0.19 14.26
CA VAL A 174 -2.91 0.08 13.20
C VAL A 174 -2.27 -0.32 11.87
N ILE A 175 -2.83 -1.35 11.24
CA ILE A 175 -2.33 -1.93 10.00
C ILE A 175 -3.44 -1.90 8.96
N GLU A 176 -3.18 -1.35 7.79
CA GLU A 176 -4.07 -1.45 6.65
C GLU A 176 -3.63 -2.62 5.76
N VAL A 177 -4.50 -3.61 5.65
CA VAL A 177 -4.31 -4.73 4.72
C VAL A 177 -4.93 -4.36 3.39
N VAL A 178 -4.15 -4.40 2.33
CA VAL A 178 -4.55 -3.94 1.01
C VAL A 178 -4.35 -5.04 -0.02
N PHE A 179 -5.43 -5.40 -0.70
CA PHE A 179 -5.43 -6.39 -1.77
C PHE A 179 -5.66 -5.69 -3.11
N PRO A 180 -4.63 -5.55 -3.95
CA PRO A 180 -4.84 -5.21 -5.34
C PRO A 180 -5.72 -6.26 -6.01
N VAL A 181 -6.62 -5.82 -6.89
CA VAL A 181 -7.44 -6.73 -7.68
C VAL A 181 -6.98 -6.68 -9.14
N ARG A 182 -7.12 -7.80 -9.83
CA ARG A 182 -6.88 -7.82 -11.27
C ARG A 182 -7.89 -6.88 -11.92
N SER A 183 -7.41 -5.87 -12.64
CA SER A 183 -8.30 -5.09 -13.50
C SER A 183 -8.84 -6.04 -14.55
N GLU A 184 -10.16 -6.13 -14.69
CA GLU A 184 -10.81 -6.74 -15.86
C GLU A 184 -10.51 -5.88 -17.11
N GLY A 185 -9.26 -5.89 -17.55
CA GLY A 185 -8.87 -5.44 -18.88
C GLY A 185 -8.71 -6.68 -19.77
N PRO A 186 -8.88 -6.58 -21.09
CA PRO A 186 -8.51 -7.68 -21.94
C PRO A 186 -7.07 -8.04 -21.64
N VAL A 187 -6.86 -9.26 -21.12
CA VAL A 187 -5.52 -9.82 -20.98
C VAL A 187 -5.03 -9.96 -22.40
N ASP A 188 -4.24 -9.00 -22.87
CA ASP A 188 -3.32 -9.27 -23.96
C ASP A 188 -2.34 -10.32 -23.40
N ALA A 189 -2.78 -11.58 -23.46
CA ALA A 189 -1.90 -12.70 -23.25
C ALA A 189 -0.69 -12.46 -24.15
N PRO A 190 0.56 -12.56 -23.67
CA PRO A 190 1.72 -12.45 -24.51
C PRO A 190 1.47 -13.39 -25.70
N LYS A 191 1.36 -12.82 -26.92
CA LYS A 191 1.19 -13.62 -28.12
C LYS A 191 2.26 -14.71 -28.07
N ALA A 192 1.82 -15.97 -28.01
CA ALA A 192 2.73 -17.10 -28.06
C ALA A 192 3.70 -16.86 -29.23
N PRO A 193 5.01 -17.07 -29.06
CA PRO A 193 5.97 -16.90 -30.15
C PRO A 193 5.46 -17.72 -31.34
N ASP A 194 5.45 -17.11 -32.52
CA ASP A 194 5.05 -17.79 -33.76
C ASP A 194 5.81 -19.11 -33.86
N PRO A 195 5.16 -20.23 -34.21
CA PRO A 195 5.84 -21.50 -34.33
C PRO A 195 6.99 -21.36 -35.34
N LEU A 196 8.16 -21.89 -34.95
CA LEU A 196 9.33 -21.91 -35.80
C LEU A 196 8.92 -22.44 -37.19
N PRO A 197 9.41 -21.82 -38.31
CA PRO A 197 9.13 -22.33 -39.64
C PRO A 197 9.58 -23.80 -39.72
N THR A 198 8.64 -24.66 -40.09
CA THR A 198 8.94 -26.07 -40.35
C THR A 198 10.03 -26.14 -41.40
N PRO A 199 11.07 -26.97 -41.24
CA PRO A 199 12.07 -27.15 -42.29
C PRO A 199 11.39 -27.61 -43.57
N ASP A 200 11.66 -26.92 -44.68
CA ASP A 200 11.18 -27.27 -46.00
C ASP A 200 11.74 -28.64 -46.42
N GLU A 201 10.87 -29.65 -46.50
CA GLU A 201 11.22 -31.04 -46.88
C GLU A 201 11.57 -31.19 -48.38
N THR A 202 11.76 -30.12 -49.12
CA THR A 202 12.04 -30.13 -50.57
C THR A 202 13.51 -29.99 -50.95
N GLN A 203 14.47 -30.26 -50.06
CA GLN A 203 15.87 -30.38 -50.50
C GLN A 203 16.21 -31.81 -50.91
N PRO A 204 16.56 -32.04 -52.20
CA PRO A 204 17.03 -33.35 -52.66
C PRO A 204 18.32 -33.75 -51.99
N LYS A 205 18.43 -35.00 -51.53
CA LYS A 205 19.65 -35.58 -50.97
C LYS A 205 20.75 -35.56 -51.99
N PRO A 206 21.98 -35.17 -51.61
CA PRO A 206 23.14 -35.34 -52.47
C PRO A 206 23.48 -36.82 -52.69
N GLN A 207 23.82 -37.18 -53.92
CA GLN A 207 24.25 -38.52 -54.36
C GLN A 207 25.66 -38.83 -53.83
#